data_7bc2c085da06f88068076284daff33ef
#
_entry.id   7bc2c085da06f88068076284daff33ef
#
_cell.length_a   1.000
_cell.length_b   1.000
_cell.length_c   1.000
_cell.angle_alpha   90.00
_cell.angle_beta   90.00
_cell.angle_gamma   90.00
#
_symmetry.space_group_name_H-M   'P 1'
#
loop_
_entity.id
_entity.type
_entity.pdbx_description
1 polymer ?
#
loop_
_entity_poly.entity_id
_entity_poly.type
_entity_poly.pdbx_seq_one_letter_code
_entity_poly.pdbx_strand_id
1 'polypeptide(L)'
;METVKFTELDIKPEILKAVANMGFEAMSPIQAKAIPVELSGKDVIGQAQTGTGKTAAFGIPILQKVDPKLKKPQAIVLCPTRELAIQVADEIRKLAKYMSSVKILPIYGGQEISKQIRSLKAGDRKSVV
;
A
#
# COMPACT_ATOMS: atom_id res chain seq x y z
N MET A 1 -6.04 17.65 -20.35
CA MET A 1 -5.31 16.50 -19.78
C MET A 1 -6.23 15.30 -19.72
N GLU A 2 -5.80 14.24 -20.35
CA GLU A 2 -6.56 12.99 -20.21
C GLU A 2 -6.41 12.45 -18.80
N THR A 3 -7.54 12.15 -18.18
CA THR A 3 -7.56 11.50 -16.89
C THR A 3 -7.53 9.99 -17.09
N VAL A 4 -6.55 9.33 -16.49
CA VAL A 4 -6.43 7.86 -16.55
C VAL A 4 -7.25 7.28 -15.40
N LYS A 5 -8.16 6.38 -15.73
CA LYS A 5 -9.00 5.72 -14.72
C LYS A 5 -8.28 4.51 -14.14
N PHE A 6 -8.53 4.23 -12.85
CA PHE A 6 -7.98 3.04 -12.22
C PHE A 6 -8.39 1.74 -12.92
N THR A 7 -9.58 1.72 -13.52
CA THR A 7 -10.07 0.55 -14.26
C THR A 7 -9.26 0.22 -15.51
N GLU A 8 -8.45 1.15 -15.98
CA GLU A 8 -7.55 0.92 -17.11
C GLU A 8 -6.26 0.20 -16.71
N LEU A 9 -6.02 0.05 -15.40
CA LEU A 9 -4.86 -0.67 -14.88
C LEU A 9 -5.15 -2.17 -14.81
N ASP A 10 -4.13 -2.96 -15.16
CA ASP A 10 -4.19 -4.42 -15.01
C ASP A 10 -3.77 -4.79 -13.58
N ILE A 11 -4.68 -4.60 -12.65
CA ILE A 11 -4.47 -4.88 -11.23
C ILE A 11 -5.58 -5.78 -10.68
N LYS A 12 -5.31 -6.37 -9.52
CA LYS A 12 -6.24 -7.30 -8.89
C LYS A 12 -7.64 -6.69 -8.73
N PRO A 13 -8.71 -7.44 -9.02
CA PRO A 13 -10.08 -6.93 -8.84
C PRO A 13 -10.37 -6.44 -7.43
N GLU A 14 -9.76 -7.06 -6.42
CA GLU A 14 -9.90 -6.65 -5.01
C GLU A 14 -9.37 -5.24 -4.78
N ILE A 15 -8.29 -4.87 -5.45
CA ILE A 15 -7.71 -3.52 -5.38
C ILE A 15 -8.61 -2.52 -6.08
N LEU A 16 -9.09 -2.84 -7.27
CA LEU A 16 -10.02 -2.00 -8.01
C LEU A 16 -11.28 -1.72 -7.21
N LYS A 17 -11.82 -2.74 -6.55
CA LYS A 17 -13.00 -2.61 -5.70
C LYS A 17 -12.74 -1.70 -4.51
N ALA A 18 -11.58 -1.84 -3.86
CA ALA A 18 -11.20 -1.00 -2.73
C ALA A 18 -11.05 0.47 -3.16
N VAL A 19 -10.40 0.72 -4.29
CA VAL A 19 -10.22 2.06 -4.84
C VAL A 19 -11.58 2.72 -5.14
N ALA A 20 -12.48 1.98 -5.77
CA ALA A 20 -13.83 2.48 -6.05
C ALA A 20 -14.59 2.80 -4.76
N ASN A 21 -14.46 1.94 -3.75
CA ASN A 21 -15.10 2.12 -2.45
C ASN A 21 -14.56 3.34 -1.69
N MET A 22 -13.32 3.73 -1.96
CA MET A 22 -12.71 4.94 -1.40
C MET A 22 -13.12 6.20 -2.16
N GLY A 23 -13.91 6.09 -3.22
CA GLY A 23 -14.37 7.20 -4.02
C GLY A 23 -13.40 7.67 -5.10
N PHE A 24 -12.39 6.88 -5.40
CA PHE A 24 -11.40 7.22 -6.42
C PHE A 24 -11.82 6.66 -7.77
N GLU A 25 -12.09 7.54 -8.73
CA GLU A 25 -12.42 7.14 -10.10
C GLU A 25 -11.23 7.27 -11.04
N ALA A 26 -10.52 8.39 -10.95
CA ALA A 26 -9.37 8.70 -11.80
C ALA A 26 -8.11 8.84 -10.96
N MET A 27 -6.99 8.47 -11.56
CA MET A 27 -5.69 8.60 -10.91
C MET A 27 -5.26 10.07 -10.85
N SER A 28 -4.63 10.44 -9.71
CA SER A 28 -3.92 11.71 -9.61
C SER A 28 -2.67 11.67 -10.50
N PRO A 29 -2.06 12.83 -10.79
CA PRO A 29 -0.87 12.87 -11.65
C PRO A 29 0.27 11.95 -11.15
N ILE A 30 0.55 11.93 -9.84
CA ILE A 30 1.61 11.07 -9.31
C ILE A 30 1.27 9.59 -9.45
N GLN A 31 0.00 9.23 -9.25
CA GLN A 31 -0.46 7.86 -9.43
C GLN A 31 -0.34 7.43 -10.89
N ALA A 32 -0.80 8.25 -11.81
CA ALA A 32 -0.77 7.94 -13.23
C ALA A 32 0.64 7.77 -13.77
N LYS A 33 1.60 8.50 -13.23
CA LYS A 33 3.01 8.41 -13.64
C LYS A 33 3.74 7.25 -12.98
N ALA A 34 3.52 7.03 -11.70
CA ALA A 34 4.30 6.08 -10.90
C ALA A 34 3.79 4.64 -10.99
N ILE A 35 2.49 4.43 -10.90
CA ILE A 35 1.93 3.08 -10.81
C ILE A 35 2.30 2.19 -12.01
N PRO A 36 2.14 2.63 -13.27
CA PRO A 36 2.50 1.76 -14.39
C PRO A 36 3.98 1.38 -14.42
N VAL A 37 4.86 2.30 -14.03
CA VAL A 37 6.30 2.04 -14.00
C VAL A 37 6.63 1.04 -12.90
N GLU A 38 6.07 1.22 -11.71
CA GLU A 38 6.27 0.29 -10.58
C GLU A 38 5.71 -1.10 -10.88
N LEU A 39 4.55 -1.18 -11.54
CA LEU A 39 3.96 -2.46 -11.94
C LEU A 39 4.85 -3.20 -12.95
N SER A 40 5.64 -2.48 -13.74
CA SER A 40 6.59 -3.09 -14.66
C SER A 40 7.85 -3.62 -13.97
N GLY A 41 7.99 -3.42 -12.66
CA GLY A 41 9.12 -3.89 -11.87
C GLY A 41 10.29 -2.93 -11.79
N LYS A 42 10.13 -1.70 -12.26
CA LYS A 42 11.18 -0.69 -12.22
C LYS A 42 11.12 0.14 -10.94
N ASP A 43 12.26 0.61 -10.51
CA ASP A 43 12.37 1.53 -9.39
C ASP A 43 11.92 2.94 -9.81
N VAL A 44 11.30 3.64 -8.88
CA VAL A 44 10.74 4.97 -9.13
C VAL A 44 11.09 5.90 -7.98
N ILE A 45 11.47 7.12 -8.31
CA ILE A 45 11.53 8.23 -7.36
C ILE A 45 10.41 9.18 -7.73
N GLY A 46 9.39 9.28 -6.86
CA GLY A 46 8.25 10.16 -7.07
C GLY A 46 8.19 11.24 -6.02
N GLN A 47 7.95 12.47 -6.45
CA GLN A 47 7.81 13.60 -5.55
C GLN A 47 6.51 14.32 -5.86
N ALA A 48 5.70 14.55 -4.83
CA ALA A 48 4.43 15.24 -4.95
C ALA A 48 4.07 15.89 -3.63
N GLN A 49 3.16 16.85 -3.71
CA GLN A 49 2.67 17.53 -2.51
C GLN A 49 1.79 16.61 -1.67
N THR A 50 1.66 16.93 -0.39
CA THR A 50 0.77 16.22 0.54
C THR A 50 -0.68 16.29 0.03
N GLY A 51 -1.41 15.19 0.17
CA GLY A 51 -2.81 15.12 -0.24
C GLY A 51 -3.02 14.78 -1.72
N THR A 52 -1.96 14.43 -2.45
CA THR A 52 -2.04 14.10 -3.88
C THR A 52 -2.14 12.61 -4.18
N GLY A 53 -2.39 11.79 -3.14
CA GLY A 53 -2.55 10.35 -3.33
C GLY A 53 -1.25 9.57 -3.40
N LYS A 54 -0.18 10.06 -2.77
CA LYS A 54 1.12 9.38 -2.77
C LYS A 54 1.06 7.97 -2.19
N THR A 55 0.27 7.78 -1.14
CA THR A 55 0.18 6.45 -0.50
C THR A 55 -0.34 5.40 -1.46
N ALA A 56 -1.38 5.71 -2.22
CA ALA A 56 -1.89 4.80 -3.24
C ALA A 56 -0.88 4.59 -4.37
N ALA A 57 -0.08 5.60 -4.68
CA ALA A 57 0.92 5.50 -5.74
C ALA A 57 1.96 4.42 -5.48
N PHE A 58 2.30 4.14 -4.21
CA PHE A 58 3.18 3.00 -3.89
C PHE A 58 2.41 1.82 -3.27
N GLY A 59 1.31 2.08 -2.59
CA GLY A 59 0.52 1.02 -1.95
C GLY A 59 -0.12 0.05 -2.94
N ILE A 60 -0.65 0.57 -4.04
CA ILE A 60 -1.28 -0.27 -5.07
C ILE A 60 -0.27 -1.24 -5.70
N PRO A 61 0.91 -0.80 -6.18
CA PRO A 61 1.90 -1.74 -6.69
C PRO A 61 2.38 -2.77 -5.67
N ILE A 62 2.55 -2.37 -4.42
CA ILE A 62 2.93 -3.29 -3.33
C ILE A 62 1.87 -4.39 -3.20
N LEU A 63 0.61 -4.02 -3.06
CA LEU A 63 -0.48 -4.98 -2.89
C LEU A 63 -0.66 -5.86 -4.11
N GLN A 64 -0.40 -5.34 -5.31
CA GLN A 64 -0.45 -6.11 -6.54
C GLN A 64 0.57 -7.24 -6.54
N LYS A 65 1.76 -7.01 -5.97
CA LYS A 65 2.86 -7.97 -5.95
C LYS A 65 2.82 -8.93 -4.77
N VAL A 66 2.05 -8.63 -3.73
CA VAL A 66 1.97 -9.48 -2.54
C VAL A 66 1.30 -10.81 -2.89
N ASP A 67 1.94 -11.91 -2.47
CA ASP A 67 1.37 -13.25 -2.59
C ASP A 67 0.64 -13.61 -1.31
N PRO A 68 -0.70 -13.77 -1.33
CA PRO A 68 -1.47 -14.10 -0.14
C PRO A 68 -1.13 -15.44 0.50
N LYS A 69 -0.46 -16.31 -0.19
CA LYS A 69 -0.06 -17.62 0.32
C LYS A 69 1.27 -17.60 1.05
N LEU A 70 2.06 -16.57 0.84
CA LEU A 70 3.39 -16.48 1.43
C LEU A 70 3.31 -15.94 2.85
N LYS A 71 3.88 -16.68 3.80
CA LYS A 71 3.78 -16.39 5.23
C LYS A 71 5.03 -15.65 5.73
N LYS A 72 5.41 -14.58 5.03
CA LYS A 72 6.58 -13.77 5.33
C LYS A 72 6.29 -12.31 5.04
N PRO A 73 6.94 -11.36 5.71
CA PRO A 73 6.90 -9.97 5.28
C PRO A 73 7.41 -9.84 3.84
N GLN A 74 6.65 -9.15 3.00
CA GLN A 74 6.96 -9.05 1.57
C GLN A 74 7.27 -7.63 1.14
N ALA A 75 6.93 -6.65 1.97
CA ALA A 75 7.18 -5.25 1.66
C ALA A 75 7.45 -4.47 2.94
N ILE A 76 8.31 -3.47 2.83
CA ILE A 76 8.64 -2.57 3.92
C ILE A 76 8.47 -1.14 3.41
N VAL A 77 7.76 -0.32 4.19
CA VAL A 77 7.60 1.11 3.91
C VAL A 77 8.22 1.89 5.05
N LEU A 78 9.19 2.73 4.73
CA LEU A 78 9.87 3.56 5.73
C LEU A 78 9.22 4.94 5.79
N CYS A 79 8.88 5.36 6.99
CA CYS A 79 8.26 6.66 7.25
C CYS A 79 9.08 7.47 8.25
N PRO A 80 9.15 8.79 8.10
CA PRO A 80 9.98 9.62 8.98
C PRO A 80 9.41 9.79 10.39
N THR A 81 8.11 9.61 10.59
CA THR A 81 7.47 9.76 11.91
C THR A 81 6.55 8.60 12.19
N ARG A 82 6.29 8.39 13.50
CA ARG A 82 5.33 7.40 13.96
C ARG A 82 3.92 7.70 13.44
N GLU A 83 3.52 8.95 13.51
CA GLU A 83 2.19 9.37 13.08
C GLU A 83 1.98 9.09 11.58
N LEU A 84 2.99 9.34 10.78
CA LEU A 84 2.93 9.05 9.34
C LEU A 84 2.88 7.54 9.09
N ALA A 85 3.64 6.75 9.84
CA ALA A 85 3.60 5.29 9.71
C ALA A 85 2.21 4.73 9.99
N ILE A 86 1.53 5.24 11.03
CA ILE A 86 0.17 4.84 11.36
C ILE A 86 -0.80 5.25 10.25
N GLN A 87 -0.68 6.47 9.76
CA GLN A 87 -1.54 6.98 8.69
C GLN A 87 -1.38 6.17 7.40
N VAL A 88 -0.14 5.89 7.01
CA VAL A 88 0.16 5.09 5.83
C VAL A 88 -0.40 3.68 5.97
N ALA A 89 -0.21 3.07 7.14
CA ALA A 89 -0.75 1.74 7.41
C ALA A 89 -2.28 1.71 7.27
N ASP A 90 -2.97 2.72 7.80
CA ASP A 90 -4.43 2.80 7.70
C ASP A 90 -4.89 2.97 6.25
N GLU A 91 -4.20 3.78 5.46
CA GLU A 91 -4.54 3.97 4.05
C GLU A 91 -4.30 2.70 3.24
N ILE A 92 -3.20 1.98 3.48
CA ILE A 92 -2.92 0.72 2.79
C ILE A 92 -3.94 -0.34 3.20
N ARG A 93 -4.37 -0.37 4.47
CA ARG A 93 -5.44 -1.27 4.90
C ARG A 93 -6.74 -1.03 4.14
N LYS A 94 -7.07 0.22 3.85
CA LYS A 94 -8.25 0.55 3.03
C LYS A 94 -8.11 0.00 1.62
N LEU A 95 -6.92 0.11 1.02
CA LEU A 95 -6.64 -0.46 -0.30
C LEU A 95 -6.70 -1.99 -0.29
N ALA A 96 -6.34 -2.61 0.81
CA ALA A 96 -6.33 -4.07 0.98
C ALA A 96 -7.62 -4.62 1.57
N LYS A 97 -8.67 -3.83 1.68
CA LYS A 97 -9.92 -4.18 2.36
C LYS A 97 -10.51 -5.51 1.89
N TYR A 98 -10.43 -5.77 0.60
CA TYR A 98 -11.00 -6.98 0.00
C TYR A 98 -9.97 -8.08 -0.25
N MET A 99 -8.75 -7.90 0.22
CA MET A 99 -7.68 -8.89 0.11
C MET A 99 -7.59 -9.65 1.43
N SER A 100 -8.12 -10.87 1.46
CA SER A 100 -8.04 -11.70 2.65
C SER A 100 -6.58 -12.11 2.92
N SER A 101 -6.25 -12.26 4.19
CA SER A 101 -4.94 -12.74 4.65
C SER A 101 -3.78 -11.77 4.43
N VAL A 102 -4.01 -10.57 3.94
CA VAL A 102 -2.97 -9.53 3.88
C VAL A 102 -3.04 -8.71 5.16
N LYS A 103 -1.92 -8.61 5.86
CA LYS A 103 -1.82 -7.80 7.07
C LYS A 103 -0.84 -6.66 6.90
N ILE A 104 -1.21 -5.52 7.41
CA ILE A 104 -0.39 -4.32 7.41
C ILE A 104 -0.11 -3.96 8.86
N LEU A 105 1.16 -3.90 9.22
CA LEU A 105 1.59 -3.67 10.60
C LEU A 105 2.48 -2.44 10.68
N PRO A 106 2.04 -1.37 11.36
CA PRO A 106 2.93 -0.26 11.66
C PRO A 106 3.86 -0.65 12.82
N ILE A 107 5.16 -0.39 12.65
CA ILE A 107 6.17 -0.63 13.67
C ILE A 107 6.84 0.71 13.94
N TYR A 108 6.90 1.09 15.22
CA TYR A 108 7.47 2.38 15.61
C TYR A 108 8.03 2.33 17.02
N GLY A 109 8.91 3.28 17.34
CA GLY A 109 9.44 3.44 18.67
C GLY A 109 8.36 3.84 19.69
N GLY A 110 8.53 3.47 20.94
CA GLY A 110 7.57 3.73 22.00
C GLY A 110 6.50 2.65 22.16
N GLN A 111 6.42 1.72 21.23
CA GLN A 111 5.59 0.53 21.38
C GLN A 111 6.42 -0.59 21.98
N GLU A 112 5.79 -1.43 22.78
CA GLU A 112 6.46 -2.57 23.40
C GLU A 112 7.00 -3.54 22.34
N ILE A 113 8.31 -3.80 22.37
CA ILE A 113 8.97 -4.65 21.38
C ILE A 113 8.36 -6.05 21.35
N SER A 114 7.99 -6.60 22.51
CA SER A 114 7.40 -7.91 22.61
C SER A 114 6.08 -8.03 21.85
N LYS A 115 5.27 -6.97 21.83
CA LYS A 115 4.02 -6.93 21.06
C LYS A 115 4.31 -6.97 19.57
N GLN A 116 5.30 -6.21 19.09
CA GLN A 116 5.66 -6.16 17.69
C GLN A 116 6.18 -7.52 17.21
N ILE A 117 7.05 -8.14 17.99
CA ILE A 117 7.57 -9.48 17.69
C ILE A 117 6.44 -10.51 17.66
N ARG A 118 5.51 -10.44 18.63
CA ARG A 118 4.40 -11.35 18.71
C ARG A 118 3.49 -11.23 17.48
N SER A 119 3.20 -10.00 17.05
CA SER A 119 2.40 -9.76 15.85
C SER A 119 3.05 -10.36 14.61
N LEU A 120 4.36 -10.17 14.45
CA LEU A 120 5.11 -10.74 13.33
C LEU A 120 5.08 -12.27 13.35
N LYS A 121 5.24 -12.87 14.52
CA LYS A 121 5.19 -14.33 14.66
C LYS A 121 3.79 -14.92 14.51
N ALA A 122 2.76 -14.18 14.93
CA ALA A 122 1.39 -14.66 14.91
C ALA A 122 0.74 -14.66 13.52
N GLY A 123 1.50 -14.37 12.49
CA GLY A 123 1.02 -14.46 11.12
C GLY A 123 0.86 -13.13 10.39
N ASP A 124 1.46 -12.07 10.88
CA ASP A 124 1.58 -10.82 10.12
C ASP A 124 2.63 -10.94 9.04
N ARG A 125 2.55 -12.00 8.31
CA ARG A 125 3.56 -12.52 7.39
C ARG A 125 3.53 -11.82 6.04
N LYS A 126 2.47 -11.07 5.82
CA LYS A 126 2.25 -10.31 4.59
C LYS A 126 2.21 -8.84 4.94
N SER A 127 2.94 -8.48 5.97
CA SER A 127 2.95 -7.14 6.51
C SER A 127 3.67 -6.18 5.60
N VAL A 128 3.14 -4.98 5.54
CA VAL A 128 3.82 -3.80 5.02
C VAL A 128 4.23 -2.99 6.26
N VAL A 129 5.49 -2.69 6.35
CA VAL A 129 6.06 -2.00 7.52
C VAL A 129 6.56 -0.62 7.13
#